data_3a02f831aa326798dbb9ecabf89925e5
#
_entry.id   3a02f831aa326798dbb9ecabf89925e5
#
_cell.length_a   1.000
_cell.length_b   1.000
_cell.length_c   1.000
_cell.angle_alpha   90.00
_cell.angle_beta   90.00
_cell.angle_gamma   90.00
#
_symmetry.space_group_name_H-M   'P 1'
#
loop_
_entity.id
_entity.type
_entity.pdbx_description
1 polymer ?
#
loop_
_entity_poly.entity_id
_entity_poly.type
_entity_poly.pdbx_seq_one_letter_code
_entity_poly.pdbx_strand_id
1 'polypeptide(L)'
;LIDHDEQLLESCEMPESADRVTKVVRNLNSGISEQIEAADADFVTASALLDLVSESWLSEIVEACRTKRRGVDISLTYDGSIQWHAAVNDLQLADDPDDAAVRQAVNAHQRRDKGFGAALGPMANLKAEAAFRSANYQVWLLQSRWRLGPADAKMVNMLISGWESAAVEHSVSESRPEDRDRFHLWAERRREAVAQGDFGLTVGHLDLVALPGPA
;
A
#
# COMPACT_ATOMS: atom_id res chain seq x y z
N LEU A 1 -5.16 -0.31 -18.98
CA LEU A 1 -4.50 0.37 -17.86
C LEU A 1 -5.19 1.70 -17.60
N ILE A 2 -5.42 2.02 -16.34
CA ILE A 2 -6.04 3.29 -15.94
C ILE A 2 -5.16 3.91 -14.86
N ASP A 3 -4.76 5.16 -15.05
CA ASP A 3 -4.05 5.97 -14.06
C ASP A 3 -4.35 7.45 -14.32
N HIS A 4 -4.11 8.32 -13.34
CA HIS A 4 -4.21 9.76 -13.52
C HIS A 4 -2.91 10.38 -14.07
N ASP A 5 -1.79 9.66 -13.94
CA ASP A 5 -0.48 10.08 -14.41
C ASP A 5 -0.25 9.61 -15.86
N GLU A 6 -0.36 10.56 -16.79
CA GLU A 6 -0.16 10.32 -18.22
C GLU A 6 1.28 9.86 -18.52
N GLN A 7 2.28 10.44 -17.85
CA GLN A 7 3.69 10.10 -18.10
C GLN A 7 3.99 8.67 -17.62
N LEU A 8 3.40 8.27 -16.49
CA LEU A 8 3.51 6.91 -16.00
C LEU A 8 2.88 5.92 -16.98
N LEU A 9 1.68 6.21 -17.48
CA LEU A 9 1.02 5.37 -18.48
C LEU A 9 1.83 5.28 -19.77
N GLU A 10 2.40 6.38 -20.25
CA GLU A 10 3.23 6.39 -21.47
C GLU A 10 4.49 5.53 -21.31
N SER A 11 5.16 5.64 -20.16
CA SER A 11 6.40 4.90 -19.86
C SER A 11 6.18 3.42 -19.53
N CYS A 12 4.93 3.01 -19.31
CA CYS A 12 4.61 1.62 -18.95
C CYS A 12 4.87 0.70 -20.15
N GLU A 13 5.89 -0.14 -20.03
CA GLU A 13 6.18 -1.21 -21.00
C GLU A 13 5.22 -2.38 -20.79
N MET A 14 4.67 -2.87 -21.87
CA MET A 14 3.75 -4.00 -21.84
C MET A 14 4.46 -5.29 -22.24
N PRO A 15 4.09 -6.44 -21.66
CA PRO A 15 4.65 -7.70 -22.07
C PRO A 15 4.33 -7.99 -23.54
N GLU A 16 5.26 -8.60 -24.27
CA GLU A 16 5.09 -8.98 -25.68
C GLU A 16 3.85 -9.88 -25.91
N SER A 17 3.40 -10.57 -24.88
CA SER A 17 2.20 -11.42 -24.92
C SER A 17 0.86 -10.65 -24.88
N ALA A 18 0.90 -9.33 -24.71
CA ALA A 18 -0.32 -8.53 -24.68
C ALA A 18 -0.80 -8.17 -26.09
N ASP A 19 -1.81 -8.86 -26.57
CA ASP A 19 -2.38 -8.66 -27.91
C ASP A 19 -2.97 -7.26 -28.11
N ARG A 20 -3.53 -6.67 -27.06
CA ARG A 20 -4.15 -5.35 -27.09
C ARG A 20 -4.06 -4.66 -25.73
N VAL A 21 -3.58 -3.43 -25.72
CA VAL A 21 -3.53 -2.58 -24.52
C VAL A 21 -4.23 -1.27 -24.81
N THR A 22 -5.14 -0.88 -23.92
CA THR A 22 -5.74 0.46 -23.90
C THR A 22 -5.24 1.19 -22.67
N LYS A 23 -4.65 2.37 -22.85
CA LYS A 23 -4.21 3.26 -21.77
C LYS A 23 -5.25 4.38 -21.62
N VAL A 24 -5.73 4.60 -20.41
CA VAL A 24 -6.77 5.61 -20.12
C VAL A 24 -6.26 6.53 -19.01
N VAL A 25 -6.06 7.79 -19.33
CA VAL A 25 -5.74 8.82 -18.32
C VAL A 25 -7.03 9.22 -17.61
N ARG A 26 -7.14 8.86 -16.35
CA ARG A 26 -8.33 9.17 -15.56
C ARG A 26 -8.02 9.24 -14.07
N ASN A 27 -8.63 10.21 -13.38
CA ASN A 27 -8.64 10.22 -11.93
C ASN A 27 -9.56 9.09 -11.40
N LEU A 28 -8.99 8.22 -10.55
CA LEU A 28 -9.68 7.05 -10.01
C LEU A 28 -10.64 7.37 -8.84
N ASN A 29 -10.65 8.62 -8.34
CA ASN A 29 -11.52 9.01 -7.23
C ASN A 29 -13.01 9.17 -7.62
N SER A 30 -13.33 9.10 -8.90
CA SER A 30 -14.70 9.18 -9.40
C SER A 30 -14.92 8.37 -10.67
N GLY A 31 -16.08 7.73 -10.78
CA GLY A 31 -16.53 7.02 -11.97
C GLY A 31 -15.73 5.76 -12.30
N ILE A 32 -15.07 5.15 -11.33
CA ILE A 32 -14.32 3.89 -11.55
C ILE A 32 -15.27 2.72 -11.76
N SER A 33 -16.42 2.69 -11.12
CA SER A 33 -17.44 1.67 -11.31
C SER A 33 -17.93 1.63 -12.76
N GLU A 34 -18.20 2.79 -13.38
CA GLU A 34 -18.59 2.90 -14.78
C GLU A 34 -17.52 2.34 -15.71
N GLN A 35 -16.23 2.58 -15.42
CA GLN A 35 -15.13 2.05 -16.22
C GLN A 35 -15.02 0.54 -16.10
N ILE A 36 -15.18 0.02 -14.91
CA ILE A 36 -15.18 -1.43 -14.65
C ILE A 36 -16.38 -2.06 -15.36
N GLU A 37 -17.57 -1.50 -15.25
CA GLU A 37 -18.77 -2.04 -15.88
C GLU A 37 -18.70 -2.01 -17.42
N ALA A 38 -18.14 -0.95 -18.00
CA ALA A 38 -17.99 -0.79 -19.44
C ALA A 38 -16.89 -1.67 -20.04
N ALA A 39 -15.89 -2.08 -19.24
CA ALA A 39 -14.82 -2.93 -19.73
C ALA A 39 -15.34 -4.36 -20.03
N ASP A 40 -14.90 -4.93 -21.14
CA ASP A 40 -15.10 -6.35 -21.46
C ASP A 40 -13.90 -7.15 -20.88
N ALA A 41 -13.90 -7.34 -19.56
CA ALA A 41 -12.81 -7.96 -18.85
C ALA A 41 -13.33 -8.96 -17.81
N ASP A 42 -12.61 -10.06 -17.62
CA ASP A 42 -12.93 -11.10 -16.62
C ASP A 42 -12.34 -10.76 -15.25
N PHE A 43 -11.29 -9.94 -15.21
CA PHE A 43 -10.57 -9.57 -14.01
C PHE A 43 -10.38 -8.06 -13.88
N VAL A 44 -10.44 -7.60 -12.63
CA VAL A 44 -9.99 -6.26 -12.20
C VAL A 44 -8.73 -6.43 -11.38
N THR A 45 -7.67 -5.73 -11.78
CA THR A 45 -6.39 -5.75 -11.05
C THR A 45 -6.02 -4.35 -10.60
N ALA A 46 -5.41 -4.25 -9.41
CA ALA A 46 -4.85 -3.03 -8.89
C ALA A 46 -3.56 -3.33 -8.10
N SER A 47 -2.64 -2.37 -8.05
CA SER A 47 -1.40 -2.50 -7.27
C SER A 47 -1.11 -1.22 -6.51
N ALA A 48 -0.70 -1.33 -5.24
CA ALA A 48 -0.34 -0.22 -4.36
C ALA A 48 -1.41 0.90 -4.28
N LEU A 49 -2.68 0.52 -4.27
CA LEU A 49 -3.81 1.46 -4.32
C LEU A 49 -4.78 1.29 -3.15
N LEU A 50 -5.03 0.05 -2.70
CA LEU A 50 -6.16 -0.24 -1.80
C LEU A 50 -6.06 0.46 -0.44
N ASP A 51 -4.86 0.67 0.07
CA ASP A 51 -4.63 1.39 1.34
C ASP A 51 -4.82 2.92 1.24
N LEU A 52 -4.88 3.46 0.01
CA LEU A 52 -5.07 4.89 -0.25
C LEU A 52 -6.55 5.28 -0.40
N VAL A 53 -7.42 4.31 -0.70
CA VAL A 53 -8.82 4.58 -1.02
C VAL A 53 -9.72 4.57 0.21
N SER A 54 -10.93 5.15 0.08
CA SER A 54 -11.93 5.17 1.14
C SER A 54 -12.80 3.90 1.15
N GLU A 55 -13.57 3.73 2.21
CA GLU A 55 -14.53 2.63 2.34
C GLU A 55 -15.68 2.73 1.32
N SER A 56 -16.10 3.95 0.97
CA SER A 56 -17.10 4.17 -0.10
C SER A 56 -16.57 3.75 -1.45
N TRP A 57 -15.34 4.10 -1.78
CA TRP A 57 -14.68 3.70 -3.02
C TRP A 57 -14.53 2.16 -3.10
N LEU A 58 -14.11 1.52 -2.01
CA LEU A 58 -14.06 0.07 -1.94
C LEU A 58 -15.43 -0.57 -2.20
N SER A 59 -16.50 -0.01 -1.62
CA SER A 59 -17.86 -0.50 -1.82
C SER A 59 -18.31 -0.41 -3.29
N GLU A 60 -17.97 0.68 -3.98
CA GLU A 60 -18.25 0.87 -5.40
C GLU A 60 -17.55 -0.18 -6.27
N ILE A 61 -16.26 -0.46 -6.01
CA ILE A 61 -15.50 -1.49 -6.74
C ILE A 61 -16.09 -2.88 -6.50
N VAL A 62 -16.41 -3.22 -5.26
CA VAL A 62 -16.99 -4.52 -4.93
C VAL A 62 -18.31 -4.72 -5.67
N GLU A 63 -19.19 -3.71 -5.72
CA GLU A 63 -20.47 -3.79 -6.41
C GLU A 63 -20.30 -3.88 -7.93
N ALA A 64 -19.40 -3.10 -8.52
CA ALA A 64 -19.10 -3.17 -9.93
C ALA A 64 -18.55 -4.55 -10.36
N CYS A 65 -17.66 -5.12 -9.56
CA CYS A 65 -17.14 -6.47 -9.78
C CYS A 65 -18.23 -7.54 -9.62
N ARG A 66 -19.07 -7.41 -8.59
CA ARG A 66 -20.17 -8.34 -8.29
C ARG A 66 -21.19 -8.41 -9.44
N THR A 67 -21.59 -7.25 -9.98
CA THR A 67 -22.59 -7.12 -11.04
C THR A 67 -22.22 -7.95 -12.30
N LYS A 68 -20.94 -8.01 -12.64
CA LYS A 68 -20.40 -8.75 -13.78
C LYS A 68 -19.70 -10.05 -13.40
N ARG A 69 -19.73 -10.44 -12.13
CA ARG A 69 -19.05 -11.64 -11.59
C ARG A 69 -17.58 -11.72 -11.98
N ARG A 70 -16.84 -10.60 -11.85
CA ARG A 70 -15.43 -10.51 -12.22
C ARG A 70 -14.54 -11.00 -11.10
N GLY A 71 -13.44 -11.67 -11.46
CA GLY A 71 -12.34 -11.93 -10.55
C GLY A 71 -11.62 -10.63 -10.20
N VAL A 72 -10.95 -10.62 -9.04
CA VAL A 72 -10.20 -9.46 -8.54
C VAL A 72 -8.84 -9.91 -8.05
N ASP A 73 -7.80 -9.15 -8.40
CA ASP A 73 -6.44 -9.30 -7.88
C ASP A 73 -5.89 -7.92 -7.48
N ILE A 74 -5.69 -7.72 -6.19
CA ILE A 74 -5.17 -6.47 -5.64
C ILE A 74 -3.86 -6.78 -4.91
N SER A 75 -2.77 -6.25 -5.41
CA SER A 75 -1.42 -6.53 -4.90
C SER A 75 -0.77 -5.36 -4.19
N LEU A 76 0.27 -5.65 -3.41
CA LEU A 76 1.11 -4.68 -2.73
C LEU A 76 0.35 -3.71 -1.82
N THR A 77 -0.64 -4.20 -1.07
CA THR A 77 -1.35 -3.39 -0.09
C THR A 77 -0.62 -3.41 1.25
N TYR A 78 -0.19 -2.25 1.73
CA TYR A 78 0.50 -2.12 3.01
C TYR A 78 -0.38 -2.58 4.19
N ASP A 79 0.18 -3.43 5.07
CA ASP A 79 -0.53 -4.04 6.20
C ASP A 79 -0.27 -3.37 7.56
N GLY A 80 0.54 -2.30 7.59
CA GLY A 80 0.89 -1.57 8.80
C GLY A 80 2.12 -2.07 9.53
N SER A 81 2.80 -3.10 9.02
CA SER A 81 3.98 -3.65 9.67
C SER A 81 5.29 -3.14 9.06
N ILE A 82 6.18 -2.67 9.94
CA ILE A 82 7.55 -2.27 9.65
C ILE A 82 8.41 -2.93 10.72
N GLN A 83 9.36 -3.77 10.32
CA GLN A 83 10.22 -4.52 11.22
C GLN A 83 11.68 -4.41 10.79
N TRP A 84 12.53 -3.97 11.70
CA TRP A 84 13.97 -3.91 11.52
C TRP A 84 14.63 -5.17 12.08
N HIS A 85 15.69 -5.66 11.40
CA HIS A 85 16.45 -6.83 11.80
C HIS A 85 17.95 -6.59 11.65
N ALA A 86 18.79 -7.38 12.32
CA ALA A 86 20.20 -7.46 11.99
C ALA A 86 20.39 -8.16 10.63
N ALA A 87 21.39 -7.72 9.86
CA ALA A 87 21.60 -8.21 8.50
C ALA A 87 21.87 -9.72 8.40
N VAL A 88 22.47 -10.34 9.44
CA VAL A 88 23.06 -11.68 9.34
C VAL A 88 22.18 -12.80 9.90
N ASN A 89 21.23 -12.56 10.80
CA ASN A 89 20.56 -13.64 11.53
C ASN A 89 19.05 -13.50 11.74
N ASP A 90 18.34 -12.61 11.05
CA ASP A 90 16.93 -12.29 11.36
C ASP A 90 16.69 -11.96 12.87
N LEU A 91 17.78 -11.84 13.65
CA LEU A 91 17.74 -11.41 15.01
C LEU A 91 17.37 -9.93 15.00
N GLN A 92 16.40 -9.58 15.80
CA GLN A 92 15.96 -8.21 15.98
C GLN A 92 17.19 -7.35 16.27
N LEU A 93 17.49 -6.37 15.38
CA LEU A 93 18.38 -5.27 15.74
C LEU A 93 17.88 -4.74 17.08
N ALA A 94 18.78 -4.39 17.98
CA ALA A 94 18.39 -3.74 19.21
C ALA A 94 17.34 -2.69 18.86
N ASP A 95 16.11 -2.92 19.34
CA ASP A 95 14.94 -2.09 18.97
C ASP A 95 15.32 -0.63 19.19
N ASP A 96 15.24 0.17 18.14
CA ASP A 96 15.30 1.61 18.35
C ASP A 96 14.05 2.00 19.14
N PRO A 97 14.19 2.72 20.28
CA PRO A 97 13.08 3.01 21.18
C PRO A 97 11.93 3.77 20.46
N ASP A 98 12.22 4.37 19.31
CA ASP A 98 11.26 5.17 18.56
C ASP A 98 10.59 4.42 17.39
N ASP A 99 11.02 3.20 17.03
CA ASP A 99 10.43 2.42 15.93
C ASP A 99 8.93 2.26 16.07
N ALA A 100 8.46 1.92 17.26
CA ALA A 100 7.04 1.75 17.51
C ALA A 100 6.26 3.06 17.38
N ALA A 101 6.83 4.17 17.84
CA ALA A 101 6.21 5.49 17.75
C ALA A 101 6.13 5.98 16.29
N VAL A 102 7.22 5.82 15.53
CA VAL A 102 7.25 6.16 14.10
C VAL A 102 6.24 5.32 13.34
N ARG A 103 6.22 3.99 13.52
CA ARG A 103 5.24 3.11 12.87
C ARG A 103 3.80 3.51 13.19
N GLN A 104 3.49 3.85 14.45
CA GLN A 104 2.16 4.31 14.84
C GLN A 104 1.79 5.61 14.14
N ALA A 105 2.71 6.58 14.09
CA ALA A 105 2.49 7.85 13.41
C ALA A 105 2.30 7.67 11.89
N VAL A 106 3.12 6.85 11.25
CA VAL A 106 2.97 6.46 9.84
C VAL A 106 1.61 5.82 9.59
N ASN A 107 1.22 4.84 10.40
CA ASN A 107 -0.07 4.15 10.25
C ASN A 107 -1.27 5.09 10.47
N ALA A 108 -1.15 6.07 11.35
CA ALA A 108 -2.16 7.09 11.53
C ALA A 108 -2.21 8.06 10.34
N HIS A 109 -1.04 8.47 9.83
CA HIS A 109 -0.92 9.31 8.64
C HIS A 109 -1.50 8.62 7.39
N GLN A 110 -1.34 7.30 7.24
CA GLN A 110 -1.89 6.53 6.13
C GLN A 110 -3.43 6.50 6.10
N ARG A 111 -4.10 6.82 7.20
CA ARG A 111 -5.58 6.91 7.25
C ARG A 111 -6.13 8.28 6.86
N ARG A 112 -5.27 9.25 6.58
CA ARG A 112 -5.70 10.57 6.13
C ARG A 112 -6.25 10.51 4.71
N ASP A 113 -6.95 11.55 4.32
CA ASP A 113 -7.41 11.70 2.94
C ASP A 113 -6.21 11.73 1.97
N LYS A 114 -6.24 10.85 1.00
CA LYS A 114 -5.28 10.73 -0.10
C LYS A 114 -5.90 11.10 -1.46
N GLY A 115 -6.98 11.89 -1.45
CA GLY A 115 -7.74 12.25 -2.63
C GLY A 115 -8.98 11.39 -2.86
N PHE A 116 -9.20 10.38 -2.01
CA PHE A 116 -10.35 9.46 -2.06
C PHE A 116 -11.25 9.56 -0.82
N GLY A 117 -11.07 10.57 0.02
CA GLY A 117 -11.64 10.65 1.37
C GLY A 117 -10.77 9.96 2.41
N ALA A 118 -11.31 9.65 3.59
CA ALA A 118 -10.57 8.97 4.65
C ALA A 118 -10.07 7.60 4.18
N ALA A 119 -8.75 7.44 4.08
CA ALA A 119 -8.14 6.25 3.54
C ALA A 119 -8.28 5.04 4.47
N LEU A 120 -8.40 3.86 3.89
CA LEU A 120 -8.46 2.58 4.61
C LEU A 120 -7.17 2.30 5.40
N GLY A 121 -6.03 2.75 4.86
CA GLY A 121 -4.71 2.57 5.44
C GLY A 121 -4.40 1.10 5.73
N PRO A 122 -3.72 0.79 6.86
CA PRO A 122 -3.35 -0.57 7.21
C PRO A 122 -4.48 -1.59 7.35
N MET A 123 -5.73 -1.11 7.43
CA MET A 123 -6.91 -2.00 7.54
C MET A 123 -7.50 -2.39 6.19
N ALA A 124 -6.93 -1.91 5.08
CA ALA A 124 -7.49 -2.06 3.74
C ALA A 124 -7.75 -3.52 3.36
N ASN A 125 -6.78 -4.41 3.57
CA ASN A 125 -6.93 -5.83 3.24
C ASN A 125 -8.05 -6.50 4.00
N LEU A 126 -8.16 -6.26 5.32
CA LEU A 126 -9.21 -6.86 6.16
C LEU A 126 -10.60 -6.34 5.79
N LYS A 127 -10.70 -5.04 5.47
CA LYS A 127 -11.96 -4.45 5.02
C LYS A 127 -12.37 -4.96 3.64
N ALA A 128 -11.42 -5.08 2.71
CA ALA A 128 -11.67 -5.64 1.38
C ALA A 128 -12.06 -7.12 1.45
N GLU A 129 -11.37 -7.93 2.26
CA GLU A 129 -11.75 -9.33 2.50
C GLU A 129 -13.19 -9.43 2.98
N ALA A 130 -13.56 -8.66 4.00
CA ALA A 130 -14.92 -8.66 4.54
C ALA A 130 -15.96 -8.22 3.49
N ALA A 131 -15.68 -7.17 2.72
CA ALA A 131 -16.57 -6.65 1.69
C ALA A 131 -16.81 -7.65 0.55
N PHE A 132 -15.73 -8.25 0.01
CA PHE A 132 -15.84 -9.26 -1.05
C PHE A 132 -16.52 -10.54 -0.56
N ARG A 133 -16.21 -11.02 0.66
CA ARG A 133 -16.93 -12.17 1.24
C ARG A 133 -18.42 -11.91 1.40
N SER A 134 -18.81 -10.70 1.84
CA SER A 134 -20.20 -10.29 1.94
C SER A 134 -20.91 -10.21 0.58
N ALA A 135 -20.16 -10.01 -0.49
CA ALA A 135 -20.64 -10.01 -1.88
C ALA A 135 -20.62 -11.41 -2.53
N ASN A 136 -20.49 -12.47 -1.74
CA ASN A 136 -20.42 -13.88 -2.18
C ASN A 136 -19.19 -14.21 -3.03
N TYR A 137 -18.01 -13.68 -2.62
CA TYR A 137 -16.71 -14.06 -3.19
C TYR A 137 -15.97 -15.03 -2.28
N GLN A 138 -15.19 -15.92 -2.87
CA GLN A 138 -14.13 -16.64 -2.19
C GLN A 138 -12.90 -15.74 -2.19
N VAL A 139 -12.31 -15.48 -1.02
CA VAL A 139 -11.21 -14.52 -0.87
C VAL A 139 -10.01 -15.18 -0.20
N TRP A 140 -8.84 -14.92 -0.77
CA TRP A 140 -7.53 -15.29 -0.24
C TRP A 140 -6.69 -14.05 -0.01
N LEU A 141 -6.01 -14.02 1.14
CA LEU A 141 -4.97 -13.04 1.45
C LEU A 141 -3.63 -13.75 1.45
N LEU A 142 -2.70 -13.25 0.66
CA LEU A 142 -1.36 -13.79 0.48
C LEU A 142 -0.31 -12.78 0.96
N GLN A 143 0.72 -13.26 1.64
CA GLN A 143 1.79 -12.38 2.10
C GLN A 143 2.75 -12.05 0.95
N SER A 144 2.96 -10.75 0.68
CA SER A 144 3.89 -10.21 -0.33
C SER A 144 4.89 -9.22 0.28
N ARG A 145 5.43 -9.58 1.45
CA ARG A 145 6.34 -8.72 2.22
C ARG A 145 7.59 -8.35 1.43
N TRP A 146 7.96 -7.09 1.49
CA TRP A 146 9.30 -6.69 1.09
C TRP A 146 10.31 -7.08 2.15
N ARG A 147 11.39 -7.72 1.71
CA ARG A 147 12.56 -8.05 2.54
C ARG A 147 13.75 -7.34 1.94
N LEU A 148 14.19 -6.28 2.60
CA LEU A 148 15.22 -5.38 2.12
C LEU A 148 16.46 -5.54 2.98
N GLY A 149 17.62 -5.49 2.33
CA GLY A 149 18.93 -5.62 2.96
C GLY A 149 19.93 -4.59 2.44
N PRO A 150 21.23 -4.75 2.72
CA PRO A 150 22.26 -3.79 2.33
C PRO A 150 22.30 -3.45 0.82
N ALA A 151 21.92 -4.40 -0.04
CA ALA A 151 21.82 -4.16 -1.48
C ALA A 151 20.72 -3.14 -1.85
N ASP A 152 19.72 -2.96 -0.98
CA ASP A 152 18.55 -2.10 -1.19
C ASP A 152 18.69 -0.74 -0.48
N ALA A 153 19.88 -0.38 -0.03
CA ALA A 153 20.14 0.81 0.80
C ALA A 153 19.52 2.10 0.25
N LYS A 154 19.52 2.29 -1.07
CA LYS A 154 18.89 3.45 -1.71
C LYS A 154 17.39 3.49 -1.46
N MET A 155 16.71 2.37 -1.66
CA MET A 155 15.27 2.25 -1.43
C MET A 155 14.92 2.43 0.06
N VAL A 156 15.71 1.81 0.94
CA VAL A 156 15.51 1.92 2.39
C VAL A 156 15.65 3.37 2.87
N ASN A 157 16.63 4.12 2.35
CA ASN A 157 16.76 5.54 2.67
C ASN A 157 15.56 6.38 2.17
N MET A 158 14.98 6.02 1.02
CA MET A 158 13.74 6.67 0.54
C MET A 158 12.55 6.37 1.47
N LEU A 159 12.41 5.12 1.95
CA LEU A 159 11.39 4.73 2.90
C LEU A 159 11.55 5.46 4.23
N ILE A 160 12.77 5.53 4.79
CA ILE A 160 13.06 6.28 6.02
C ILE A 160 12.62 7.74 5.86
N SER A 161 12.95 8.38 4.74
CA SER A 161 12.58 9.78 4.48
C SER A 161 11.07 9.97 4.39
N GLY A 162 10.35 9.04 3.74
CA GLY A 162 8.90 9.07 3.67
C GLY A 162 8.23 8.87 5.03
N TRP A 163 8.73 7.93 5.83
CA TRP A 163 8.20 7.68 7.19
C TRP A 163 8.50 8.83 8.15
N GLU A 164 9.69 9.42 8.08
CA GLU A 164 10.06 10.62 8.84
C GLU A 164 9.07 11.75 8.54
N SER A 165 8.86 12.07 7.26
CA SER A 165 7.92 13.11 6.84
C SER A 165 6.49 12.84 7.35
N ALA A 166 6.01 11.62 7.16
CA ALA A 166 4.67 11.22 7.60
C ALA A 166 4.50 11.31 9.14
N ALA A 167 5.53 10.89 9.89
CA ALA A 167 5.52 10.96 11.35
C ALA A 167 5.54 12.41 11.86
N VAL A 168 6.38 13.25 11.26
CA VAL A 168 6.44 14.70 11.57
C VAL A 168 5.12 15.39 11.25
N GLU A 169 4.54 15.15 10.08
CA GLU A 169 3.25 15.72 9.72
C GLU A 169 2.12 15.26 10.67
N HIS A 170 2.15 13.99 11.08
CA HIS A 170 1.20 13.49 12.06
C HIS A 170 1.36 14.19 13.42
N SER A 171 2.59 14.34 13.91
CA SER A 171 2.86 15.00 15.20
C SER A 171 2.35 16.44 15.23
N VAL A 172 2.54 17.19 14.16
CA VAL A 172 2.02 18.57 14.03
C VAL A 172 0.49 18.58 14.07
N SER A 173 -0.17 17.67 13.37
CA SER A 173 -1.65 17.61 13.37
C SER A 173 -2.26 17.22 14.71
N GLU A 174 -1.53 16.43 15.53
CA GLU A 174 -1.94 16.04 16.87
C GLU A 174 -1.51 17.05 17.96
N SER A 175 -1.00 18.22 17.54
CA SER A 175 -0.48 19.25 18.45
C SER A 175 0.61 18.77 19.40
N ARG A 176 1.48 17.88 18.89
CA ARG A 176 2.67 17.35 19.59
C ARG A 176 3.95 17.70 18.84
N PRO A 177 4.27 18.99 18.67
CA PRO A 177 5.44 19.42 17.91
C PRO A 177 6.77 18.95 18.54
N GLU A 178 6.78 18.64 19.83
CA GLU A 178 7.92 18.10 20.56
C GLU A 178 8.37 16.71 20.03
N ASP A 179 7.50 15.94 19.43
CA ASP A 179 7.84 14.65 18.82
C ASP A 179 8.64 14.82 17.50
N ARG A 180 8.69 16.03 16.94
CA ARG A 180 9.38 16.30 15.67
C ARG A 180 10.87 15.97 15.74
N ASP A 181 11.56 16.49 16.74
CA ASP A 181 13.00 16.26 16.89
C ASP A 181 13.30 14.79 17.15
N ARG A 182 12.44 14.12 17.90
CA ARG A 182 12.50 12.68 18.16
C ARG A 182 12.45 11.88 16.83
N PHE A 183 11.55 12.21 15.92
CA PHE A 183 11.43 11.52 14.64
C PHE A 183 12.59 11.83 13.69
N HIS A 184 13.14 13.04 13.71
CA HIS A 184 14.37 13.37 12.99
C HIS A 184 15.56 12.55 13.49
N LEU A 185 15.76 12.49 14.81
CA LEU A 185 16.83 11.71 15.42
C LEU A 185 16.70 10.21 15.14
N TRP A 186 15.47 9.68 15.13
CA TRP A 186 15.21 8.30 14.71
C TRP A 186 15.65 8.08 13.26
N ALA A 187 15.31 8.97 12.36
CA ALA A 187 15.67 8.84 10.94
C ALA A 187 17.19 8.91 10.74
N GLU A 188 17.90 9.76 11.47
CA GLU A 188 19.37 9.84 11.46
C GLU A 188 19.99 8.51 11.91
N ARG A 189 19.56 7.94 13.05
CA ARG A 189 20.06 6.65 13.53
C ARG A 189 19.82 5.52 12.55
N ARG A 190 18.64 5.49 11.90
CA ARG A 190 18.33 4.46 10.88
C ARG A 190 19.16 4.62 9.61
N ARG A 191 19.39 5.85 9.13
CA ARG A 191 20.30 6.13 8.01
C ARG A 191 21.73 5.73 8.32
N GLU A 192 22.19 5.94 9.56
CA GLU A 192 23.53 5.51 10.00
C GLU A 192 23.64 3.98 9.96
N ALA A 193 22.67 3.24 10.48
CA ALA A 193 22.65 1.78 10.40
C ALA A 193 22.66 1.29 8.93
N VAL A 194 21.92 1.95 8.05
CA VAL A 194 21.92 1.65 6.61
C VAL A 194 23.31 1.90 6.00
N ALA A 195 23.97 2.99 6.35
CA ALA A 195 25.32 3.33 5.86
C ALA A 195 26.38 2.32 6.32
N GLN A 196 26.20 1.74 7.49
CA GLN A 196 27.08 0.68 8.04
C GLN A 196 26.83 -0.69 7.39
N GLY A 197 25.71 -0.85 6.69
CA GLY A 197 25.34 -2.11 6.02
C GLY A 197 24.89 -3.22 6.96
N ASP A 198 24.65 -2.90 8.24
CA ASP A 198 24.20 -3.86 9.27
C ASP A 198 22.70 -3.67 9.56
N PHE A 199 21.87 -4.00 8.57
CA PHE A 199 20.43 -3.92 8.72
C PHE A 199 19.71 -4.92 7.81
N GLY A 200 18.54 -5.31 8.23
CA GLY A 200 17.48 -5.89 7.44
C GLY A 200 16.18 -5.15 7.74
N LEU A 201 15.32 -5.03 6.76
CA LEU A 201 14.03 -4.36 6.90
C LEU A 201 12.95 -5.22 6.25
N THR A 202 11.89 -5.51 6.99
CA THR A 202 10.67 -6.11 6.44
C THR A 202 9.55 -5.08 6.47
N VAL A 203 8.96 -4.81 5.30
CA VAL A 203 7.74 -4.01 5.17
C VAL A 203 6.60 -4.94 4.77
N GLY A 204 5.55 -4.96 5.58
CA GLY A 204 4.44 -5.88 5.40
C GLY A 204 3.50 -5.42 4.30
N HIS A 205 3.20 -6.34 3.39
CA HIS A 205 2.19 -6.21 2.36
C HIS A 205 1.38 -7.49 2.26
N LEU A 206 0.14 -7.35 1.84
CA LEU A 206 -0.76 -8.45 1.49
C LEU A 206 -1.29 -8.24 0.08
N ASP A 207 -1.43 -9.34 -0.64
CA ASP A 207 -2.15 -9.42 -1.90
C ASP A 207 -3.51 -10.08 -1.64
N LEU A 208 -4.55 -9.55 -2.26
CA LEU A 208 -5.90 -10.06 -2.17
C LEU A 208 -6.32 -10.63 -3.52
N VAL A 209 -6.74 -11.90 -3.53
CA VAL A 209 -7.40 -12.51 -4.68
C VAL A 209 -8.83 -12.81 -4.28
N ALA A 210 -9.80 -12.39 -5.11
CA ALA A 210 -11.21 -12.66 -4.87
C ALA A 210 -11.88 -13.22 -6.14
N LEU A 211 -12.52 -14.37 -6.03
CA LEU A 211 -13.24 -15.02 -7.12
C LEU A 211 -14.73 -15.15 -6.78
N PRO A 212 -15.64 -14.90 -7.74
CA PRO A 212 -17.08 -15.04 -7.51
C PRO A 212 -17.43 -16.46 -7.01
N GLY A 213 -18.17 -16.53 -5.92
CA GLY A 213 -18.70 -17.79 -5.41
C GLY A 213 -19.65 -18.46 -6.42
N PRO A 214 -20.06 -19.71 -6.17
CA PRO A 214 -21.04 -20.40 -7.02
C PRO A 214 -22.34 -19.60 -7.12
N ALA A 215 -22.99 -19.69 -8.29
CA ALA A 215 -24.25 -19.05 -8.56
C ALA A 215 -25.40 -19.69 -7.79
#